data_133ab89426da314bfd804c5feae2283f
#
_entry.id   133ab89426da314bfd804c5feae2283f
#
_cell.length_a   1.000
_cell.length_b   1.000
_cell.length_c   1.000
_cell.angle_alpha   90.00
_cell.angle_beta   90.00
_cell.angle_gamma   90.00
#
_symmetry.space_group_name_H-M   'P 1'
#
loop_
_entity.id
_entity.type
_entity.pdbx_description
1 polymer ?
#
loop_
_entity_poly.entity_id
_entity_poly.type
_entity_poly.pdbx_seq_one_letter_code
_entity_poly.pdbx_strand_id
1 'polypeptide(L)'
;MKIYTKTGDRGMTTLIGGERVFKTDERVEAYGTVDELSAFVAMLTDQLRNVEGAADWVEELERILSQMMTVEALLAVGEEGSDKVQPLSEETVVWLEAAIDRLQSEVPPLTYFTIPGGHPTVSACHICRTVCRRAERMIYRADRKQPQPDEVKGWINRLSDYFYLLGRRLSHFYGVEERRWIP
;
A
#
# COMPACT_ATOMS: atom_id res chain seq x y z
N MET A 1 9.33 -28.35 7.88
CA MET A 1 9.57 -27.86 6.50
C MET A 1 10.73 -26.86 6.55
N LYS A 2 11.73 -26.94 5.64
CA LYS A 2 12.82 -25.94 5.59
C LYS A 2 12.32 -24.73 4.82
N ILE A 3 12.57 -23.53 5.34
CA ILE A 3 12.17 -22.26 4.73
C ILE A 3 13.00 -21.93 3.48
N TYR A 4 14.28 -22.31 3.47
CA TYR A 4 15.17 -22.08 2.33
C TYR A 4 15.25 -23.32 1.44
N THR A 5 15.14 -23.13 0.13
CA THR A 5 15.22 -24.19 -0.89
C THR A 5 16.52 -24.13 -1.69
N LYS A 6 17.29 -23.05 -1.59
CA LYS A 6 18.49 -22.72 -2.39
C LYS A 6 18.25 -22.60 -3.91
N THR A 7 17.02 -22.74 -4.38
CA THR A 7 16.68 -22.64 -5.80
C THR A 7 16.80 -21.23 -6.36
N GLY A 8 16.72 -20.22 -5.46
CA GLY A 8 16.83 -18.81 -5.79
C GLY A 8 18.25 -18.20 -5.77
N ASP A 9 19.27 -18.99 -5.36
CA ASP A 9 20.65 -18.49 -5.16
C ASP A 9 21.32 -18.03 -6.47
N ARG A 10 20.78 -18.43 -7.61
CA ARG A 10 21.27 -18.05 -8.95
C ARG A 10 20.50 -16.86 -9.56
N GLY A 11 19.81 -16.07 -8.76
CA GLY A 11 19.10 -14.87 -9.21
C GLY A 11 17.78 -15.14 -9.91
N MET A 12 17.24 -16.36 -9.83
CA MET A 12 15.93 -16.74 -10.39
C MET A 12 14.89 -16.92 -9.30
N THR A 13 13.63 -16.67 -9.63
CA THR A 13 12.45 -16.99 -8.81
C THR A 13 11.35 -17.61 -9.66
N THR A 14 10.28 -18.06 -9.05
CA THR A 14 9.15 -18.67 -9.74
C THR A 14 7.88 -17.90 -9.38
N LEU A 15 7.13 -17.47 -10.38
CA LEU A 15 5.84 -16.82 -10.23
C LEU A 15 4.71 -17.86 -10.01
N ILE A 16 3.53 -17.37 -9.62
CA ILE A 16 2.33 -18.18 -9.53
C ILE A 16 1.98 -18.69 -10.92
N GLY A 17 1.84 -20.00 -11.07
CA GLY A 17 1.68 -20.67 -12.37
C GLY A 17 2.93 -21.42 -12.83
N GLY A 18 4.09 -21.17 -12.20
CA GLY A 18 5.32 -21.93 -12.47
C GLY A 18 6.32 -21.25 -13.40
N GLU A 19 6.00 -20.09 -13.95
CA GLU A 19 6.89 -19.29 -14.78
C GLU A 19 8.16 -18.91 -13.99
N ARG A 20 9.34 -19.19 -14.57
CA ARG A 20 10.62 -18.81 -13.97
C ARG A 20 11.13 -17.51 -14.54
N VAL A 21 11.41 -16.55 -13.66
CA VAL A 21 11.88 -15.21 -14.03
C VAL A 21 13.13 -14.83 -13.24
N PHE A 22 13.86 -13.83 -13.69
CA PHE A 22 14.92 -13.23 -12.91
C PHE A 22 14.33 -12.46 -11.71
N LYS A 23 15.03 -12.43 -10.58
CA LYS A 23 14.64 -11.63 -9.41
C LYS A 23 14.59 -10.11 -9.71
N THR A 24 15.13 -9.70 -10.83
CA THR A 24 15.09 -8.32 -11.35
C THR A 24 13.94 -8.09 -12.35
N ASP A 25 13.03 -9.05 -12.52
CA ASP A 25 11.82 -8.86 -13.32
C ASP A 25 10.93 -7.77 -12.70
N GLU A 26 10.29 -6.95 -13.53
CA GLU A 26 9.47 -5.82 -13.06
C GLU A 26 8.26 -6.26 -12.23
N ARG A 27 7.73 -7.47 -12.43
CA ARG A 27 6.67 -8.05 -11.59
C ARG A 27 7.19 -8.36 -10.20
N VAL A 28 8.42 -8.91 -10.10
CA VAL A 28 9.09 -9.19 -8.83
C VAL A 28 9.34 -7.89 -8.07
N GLU A 29 9.80 -6.85 -8.75
CA GLU A 29 9.98 -5.52 -8.17
C GLU A 29 8.65 -4.90 -7.73
N ALA A 30 7.58 -5.07 -8.52
CA ALA A 30 6.26 -4.54 -8.21
C ALA A 30 5.68 -5.17 -6.93
N TYR A 31 5.55 -6.50 -6.86
CA TYR A 31 5.01 -7.14 -5.66
C TYR A 31 5.95 -6.99 -4.46
N GLY A 32 7.28 -7.00 -4.66
CA GLY A 32 8.23 -6.77 -3.58
C GLY A 32 8.16 -5.35 -3.00
N THR A 33 7.79 -4.35 -3.81
CA THR A 33 7.57 -2.99 -3.31
C THR A 33 6.22 -2.88 -2.57
N VAL A 34 5.21 -3.66 -2.96
CA VAL A 34 3.96 -3.76 -2.19
C VAL A 34 4.20 -4.46 -0.84
N ASP A 35 5.01 -5.54 -0.80
CA ASP A 35 5.42 -6.20 0.44
C ASP A 35 6.20 -5.27 1.38
N GLU A 36 7.10 -4.43 0.85
CA GLU A 36 7.75 -3.37 1.63
C GLU A 36 6.72 -2.39 2.21
N LEU A 37 5.73 -1.97 1.41
CA LEU A 37 4.64 -1.12 1.90
C LEU A 37 3.84 -1.82 2.99
N SER A 38 3.54 -3.12 2.84
CA SER A 38 2.83 -3.94 3.84
C SER A 38 3.55 -3.90 5.20
N ALA A 39 4.88 -4.01 5.21
CA ALA A 39 5.67 -3.91 6.44
C ALA A 39 5.55 -2.52 7.11
N PHE A 40 5.55 -1.43 6.33
CA PHE A 40 5.33 -0.09 6.89
C PHE A 40 3.90 0.13 7.38
N VAL A 41 2.90 -0.41 6.69
CA VAL A 41 1.50 -0.35 7.13
C VAL A 41 1.32 -1.13 8.43
N ALA A 42 1.91 -2.33 8.55
CA ALA A 42 1.90 -3.10 9.78
C ALA A 42 2.54 -2.32 10.94
N MET A 43 3.69 -1.69 10.72
CA MET A 43 4.35 -0.83 11.71
C MET A 43 3.44 0.35 12.14
N LEU A 44 2.75 0.99 11.20
CA LEU A 44 1.79 2.07 11.50
C LEU A 44 0.61 1.53 12.31
N THR A 45 0.07 0.37 11.96
CA THR A 45 -1.02 -0.30 12.67
C THR A 45 -0.63 -0.59 14.11
N ASP A 46 0.57 -1.14 14.33
CA ASP A 46 1.07 -1.46 15.68
C ASP A 46 1.26 -0.22 16.54
N GLN A 47 1.67 0.91 15.96
CA GLN A 47 1.75 2.20 16.68
C GLN A 47 0.38 2.72 17.14
N LEU A 48 -0.70 2.36 16.45
CA LEU A 48 -2.07 2.80 16.74
C LEU A 48 -2.85 1.81 17.62
N ARG A 49 -2.45 0.53 17.67
CA ARG A 49 -3.22 -0.58 18.29
C ARG A 49 -3.64 -0.35 19.73
N ASN A 50 -2.85 0.35 20.50
CA ASN A 50 -3.13 0.62 21.92
C ASN A 50 -3.42 2.12 22.19
N VAL A 51 -3.72 2.88 21.16
CA VAL A 51 -4.04 4.30 21.26
C VAL A 51 -5.56 4.44 21.41
N GLU A 52 -6.01 5.03 22.50
CA GLU A 52 -7.43 5.30 22.73
C GLU A 52 -7.98 6.19 21.61
N GLY A 53 -9.11 5.80 21.03
CA GLY A 53 -9.76 6.51 19.92
C GLY A 53 -9.20 6.20 18.53
N ALA A 54 -8.25 5.25 18.38
CA ALA A 54 -7.68 4.87 17.09
C ALA A 54 -8.21 3.53 16.54
N ALA A 55 -9.17 2.89 17.22
CA ALA A 55 -9.64 1.54 16.88
C ALA A 55 -10.12 1.41 15.42
N ASP A 56 -10.89 2.39 14.93
CA ASP A 56 -11.43 2.37 13.57
C ASP A 56 -10.31 2.40 12.53
N TRP A 57 -9.25 3.19 12.75
CA TRP A 57 -8.09 3.24 11.85
C TRP A 57 -7.27 1.95 11.88
N VAL A 58 -7.18 1.29 13.05
CA VAL A 58 -6.54 -0.02 13.17
C VAL A 58 -7.29 -1.05 12.33
N GLU A 59 -8.63 -1.10 12.43
CA GLU A 59 -9.47 -2.01 11.63
C GLU A 59 -9.33 -1.74 10.12
N GLU A 60 -9.33 -0.47 9.71
CA GLU A 60 -9.12 -0.09 8.31
C GLU A 60 -7.74 -0.51 7.80
N LEU A 61 -6.69 -0.29 8.58
CA LEU A 61 -5.32 -0.67 8.21
C LEU A 61 -5.14 -2.19 8.15
N GLU A 62 -5.77 -2.95 9.04
CA GLU A 62 -5.78 -4.43 8.98
C GLU A 62 -6.51 -4.93 7.74
N ARG A 63 -7.63 -4.30 7.36
CA ARG A 63 -8.31 -4.60 6.09
C ARG A 63 -7.43 -4.27 4.89
N ILE A 64 -6.74 -3.12 4.88
CA ILE A 64 -5.79 -2.75 3.84
C ILE A 64 -4.67 -3.79 3.73
N LEU A 65 -4.08 -4.24 4.83
CA LEU A 65 -3.05 -5.29 4.84
C LEU A 65 -3.55 -6.59 4.20
N SER A 66 -4.77 -7.01 4.50
CA SER A 66 -5.38 -8.19 3.87
C SER A 66 -5.56 -8.00 2.35
N GLN A 67 -5.94 -6.82 1.91
CA GLN A 67 -6.10 -6.50 0.48
C GLN A 67 -4.74 -6.44 -0.24
N MET A 68 -3.68 -5.95 0.44
CA MET A 68 -2.32 -5.92 -0.10
C MET A 68 -1.80 -7.33 -0.42
N MET A 69 -2.09 -8.33 0.41
CA MET A 69 -1.76 -9.73 0.12
C MET A 69 -2.40 -10.22 -1.20
N THR A 70 -3.65 -9.80 -1.47
CA THR A 70 -4.32 -10.10 -2.74
C THR A 70 -3.64 -9.38 -3.91
N VAL A 71 -3.29 -8.11 -3.74
CA VAL A 71 -2.57 -7.32 -4.77
C VAL A 71 -1.21 -7.95 -5.07
N GLU A 72 -0.43 -8.33 -4.06
CA GLU A 72 0.86 -9.01 -4.22
C GLU A 72 0.71 -10.32 -4.98
N ALA A 73 -0.30 -11.13 -4.63
CA ALA A 73 -0.58 -12.38 -5.33
C ALA A 73 -0.94 -12.15 -6.81
N LEU A 74 -1.78 -11.15 -7.11
CA LEU A 74 -2.16 -10.80 -8.49
C LEU A 74 -0.94 -10.33 -9.31
N LEU A 75 -0.06 -9.51 -8.74
CA LEU A 75 1.18 -9.04 -9.38
C LEU A 75 2.19 -10.18 -9.59
N ALA A 76 2.14 -11.23 -8.76
CA ALA A 76 3.01 -12.40 -8.85
C ALA A 76 2.50 -13.48 -9.82
N VAL A 77 1.37 -13.26 -10.52
CA VAL A 77 0.83 -14.20 -11.50
C VAL A 77 1.71 -14.22 -12.75
N GLY A 78 2.14 -15.42 -13.15
CA GLY A 78 2.81 -15.69 -14.42
C GLY A 78 1.80 -15.94 -15.55
N GLU A 79 2.31 -16.38 -16.73
CA GLU A 79 1.48 -16.65 -17.91
C GLU A 79 0.38 -17.69 -17.64
N GLU A 80 0.66 -18.68 -16.77
CA GLU A 80 -0.28 -19.76 -16.40
C GLU A 80 -0.56 -19.72 -14.89
N GLY A 81 -1.45 -18.88 -14.42
CA GLY A 81 -1.71 -18.83 -12.97
C GLY A 81 -2.88 -17.96 -12.56
N SER A 82 -3.56 -17.35 -13.52
CA SER A 82 -4.67 -16.43 -13.25
C SER A 82 -5.87 -17.11 -12.54
N ASP A 83 -6.07 -18.39 -12.75
CA ASP A 83 -7.10 -19.20 -12.11
C ASP A 83 -6.83 -19.51 -10.63
N LYS A 84 -5.60 -19.26 -10.15
CA LYS A 84 -5.15 -19.57 -8.79
C LYS A 84 -5.28 -18.42 -7.81
N VAL A 85 -5.58 -17.23 -8.30
CA VAL A 85 -5.68 -16.01 -7.48
C VAL A 85 -7.05 -15.37 -7.68
N GLN A 86 -7.72 -15.04 -6.59
CA GLN A 86 -8.99 -14.32 -6.66
C GLN A 86 -8.74 -12.88 -7.10
N PRO A 87 -9.59 -12.31 -7.99
CA PRO A 87 -9.49 -10.90 -8.37
C PRO A 87 -9.74 -9.98 -7.17
N LEU A 88 -9.19 -8.78 -7.22
CA LEU A 88 -9.55 -7.75 -6.28
C LEU A 88 -10.99 -7.29 -6.61
N SER A 89 -11.89 -7.34 -5.62
CA SER A 89 -13.28 -6.93 -5.81
C SER A 89 -13.41 -5.43 -6.06
N GLU A 90 -14.29 -5.02 -6.97
CA GLU A 90 -14.64 -3.61 -7.17
C GLU A 90 -15.12 -2.93 -5.87
N GLU A 91 -15.83 -3.67 -5.01
CA GLU A 91 -16.26 -3.20 -3.69
C GLU A 91 -15.09 -2.75 -2.82
N THR A 92 -13.90 -3.30 -3.05
CA THR A 92 -12.67 -2.92 -2.34
C THR A 92 -12.24 -1.50 -2.66
N VAL A 93 -12.34 -1.09 -3.92
CA VAL A 93 -12.04 0.29 -4.35
C VAL A 93 -13.11 1.24 -3.82
N VAL A 94 -14.39 0.89 -3.94
CA VAL A 94 -15.52 1.68 -3.43
C VAL A 94 -15.40 1.91 -1.91
N TRP A 95 -15.05 0.86 -1.16
CA TRP A 95 -14.83 0.99 0.28
C TRP A 95 -13.68 1.96 0.60
N LEU A 96 -12.56 1.86 -0.12
CA LEU A 96 -11.41 2.73 0.09
C LEU A 96 -11.73 4.20 -0.23
N GLU A 97 -12.50 4.45 -1.31
CA GLU A 97 -13.00 5.77 -1.67
C GLU A 97 -13.92 6.34 -0.56
N ALA A 98 -14.81 5.53 0.00
CA ALA A 98 -15.65 5.96 1.13
C ALA A 98 -14.83 6.31 2.38
N ALA A 99 -13.76 5.54 2.67
CA ALA A 99 -12.85 5.85 3.77
C ALA A 99 -12.09 7.17 3.53
N ILE A 100 -11.67 7.44 2.30
CA ILE A 100 -11.04 8.70 1.87
C ILE A 100 -12.00 9.87 2.08
N ASP A 101 -13.24 9.77 1.59
CA ASP A 101 -14.26 10.81 1.70
C ASP A 101 -14.58 11.14 3.18
N ARG A 102 -14.68 10.11 4.02
CA ARG A 102 -14.85 10.28 5.47
C ARG A 102 -13.68 11.05 6.07
N LEU A 103 -12.43 10.60 5.85
CA LEU A 103 -11.23 11.27 6.37
C LEU A 103 -11.14 12.72 5.87
N GLN A 104 -11.51 12.98 4.62
CA GLN A 104 -11.52 14.32 4.06
C GLN A 104 -12.53 15.23 4.76
N SER A 105 -13.68 14.70 5.17
CA SER A 105 -14.70 15.47 5.91
C SER A 105 -14.27 15.82 7.34
N GLU A 106 -13.32 15.07 7.90
CA GLU A 106 -12.82 15.21 9.27
C GLU A 106 -11.63 16.20 9.41
N VAL A 107 -11.12 16.71 8.30
CA VAL A 107 -9.97 17.64 8.29
C VAL A 107 -10.32 18.94 7.56
N PRO A 108 -9.72 20.08 7.94
CA PRO A 108 -9.94 21.35 7.24
C PRO A 108 -9.56 21.27 5.75
N PRO A 109 -10.19 22.05 4.87
CA PRO A 109 -9.80 22.15 3.47
C PRO A 109 -8.31 22.49 3.31
N LEU A 110 -7.64 21.81 2.37
CA LEU A 110 -6.24 22.08 2.07
C LEU A 110 -6.11 23.36 1.25
N THR A 111 -5.43 24.36 1.79
CA THR A 111 -5.20 25.66 1.12
C THR A 111 -3.73 25.93 0.82
N TYR A 112 -2.82 25.05 1.28
CA TYR A 112 -1.37 25.15 1.07
C TYR A 112 -0.71 23.77 1.14
N PHE A 113 0.50 23.66 0.61
CA PHE A 113 1.30 22.45 0.77
C PHE A 113 1.83 22.33 2.20
N THR A 114 1.77 21.11 2.74
CA THR A 114 2.22 20.78 4.09
C THR A 114 3.57 20.05 4.06
N ILE A 115 4.41 20.34 5.05
CA ILE A 115 5.65 19.59 5.31
C ILE A 115 5.31 18.44 6.25
N PRO A 116 5.59 17.19 5.87
CA PRO A 116 5.29 16.02 6.72
C PRO A 116 6.09 16.04 8.03
N GLY A 117 5.53 15.42 9.08
CA GLY A 117 6.19 15.26 10.38
C GLY A 117 5.38 15.83 11.54
N GLY A 118 6.05 16.06 12.67
CA GLY A 118 5.46 16.57 13.91
C GLY A 118 5.17 15.49 14.95
N HIS A 119 4.79 14.28 14.53
CA HIS A 119 4.61 13.12 15.40
C HIS A 119 5.15 11.85 14.72
N PRO A 120 5.73 10.86 15.46
CA PRO A 120 6.26 9.64 14.84
C PRO A 120 5.23 8.87 14.01
N THR A 121 4.01 8.73 14.51
CA THR A 121 2.91 8.04 13.80
C THR A 121 2.47 8.78 12.53
N VAL A 122 2.45 10.12 12.55
CA VAL A 122 2.22 10.95 11.36
C VAL A 122 3.31 10.73 10.33
N SER A 123 4.57 10.73 10.78
CA SER A 123 5.72 10.47 9.90
C SER A 123 5.67 9.06 9.30
N ALA A 124 5.31 8.03 10.08
CA ALA A 124 5.12 6.65 9.62
C ALA A 124 4.02 6.57 8.54
N CYS A 125 2.90 7.26 8.74
CA CYS A 125 1.83 7.35 7.75
C CYS A 125 2.31 7.99 6.43
N HIS A 126 3.12 9.04 6.49
CA HIS A 126 3.72 9.63 5.29
C HIS A 126 4.77 8.74 4.62
N ILE A 127 5.46 7.87 5.36
CA ILE A 127 6.31 6.82 4.77
C ILE A 127 5.43 5.85 3.97
N CYS A 128 4.33 5.34 4.56
CA CYS A 128 3.37 4.50 3.84
C CYS A 128 2.91 5.16 2.54
N ARG A 129 2.51 6.44 2.58
CA ARG A 129 2.11 7.20 1.39
C ARG A 129 3.20 7.25 0.32
N THR A 130 4.44 7.53 0.67
CA THR A 130 5.52 7.67 -0.32
C THR A 130 5.96 6.34 -0.90
N VAL A 131 5.98 5.27 -0.10
CA VAL A 131 6.25 3.90 -0.57
C VAL A 131 5.10 3.40 -1.43
N CYS A 132 3.83 3.69 -1.08
CA CYS A 132 2.65 3.40 -1.90
C CYS A 132 2.79 4.01 -3.31
N ARG A 133 3.18 5.29 -3.40
CA ARG A 133 3.45 5.95 -4.69
C ARG A 133 4.63 5.34 -5.45
N ARG A 134 5.61 4.76 -4.77
CA ARG A 134 6.67 3.98 -5.41
C ARG A 134 6.12 2.66 -5.94
N ALA A 135 5.34 1.93 -5.15
CA ALA A 135 4.69 0.68 -5.57
C ALA A 135 3.80 0.90 -6.81
N GLU A 136 2.99 1.94 -6.83
CA GLU A 136 2.20 2.35 -7.99
C GLU A 136 3.08 2.47 -9.26
N ARG A 137 4.21 3.19 -9.18
CA ARG A 137 5.11 3.32 -10.34
C ARG A 137 5.75 1.99 -10.77
N MET A 138 6.01 1.06 -9.84
CA MET A 138 6.52 -0.27 -10.18
C MET A 138 5.44 -1.12 -10.85
N ILE A 139 4.20 -1.05 -10.38
CA ILE A 139 3.05 -1.70 -11.01
C ILE A 139 2.88 -1.22 -12.46
N TYR A 140 2.93 0.10 -12.71
CA TYR A 140 2.87 0.62 -14.08
C TYR A 140 4.08 0.25 -14.97
N ARG A 141 5.25 -0.05 -14.38
CA ARG A 141 6.37 -0.61 -15.15
C ARG A 141 6.10 -2.06 -15.55
N ALA A 142 5.61 -2.88 -14.63
CA ALA A 142 5.20 -4.25 -14.90
C ALA A 142 4.07 -4.30 -15.96
N ASP A 143 3.10 -3.40 -15.86
CA ASP A 143 1.96 -3.28 -16.78
C ASP A 143 2.37 -3.05 -18.25
N ARG A 144 3.51 -2.39 -18.49
CA ARG A 144 4.04 -2.17 -19.85
C ARG A 144 4.49 -3.46 -20.53
N LYS A 145 4.88 -4.47 -19.76
CA LYS A 145 5.34 -5.77 -20.28
C LYS A 145 4.22 -6.80 -20.28
N GLN A 146 3.45 -6.83 -19.22
CA GLN A 146 2.31 -7.71 -19.03
C GLN A 146 1.19 -6.93 -18.36
N PRO A 147 0.02 -6.80 -19.01
CA PRO A 147 -1.11 -6.06 -18.47
C PRO A 147 -1.45 -6.49 -17.04
N GLN A 148 -1.55 -5.53 -16.15
CA GLN A 148 -1.96 -5.72 -14.77
C GLN A 148 -3.44 -5.36 -14.61
N PRO A 149 -4.18 -5.98 -13.66
CA PRO A 149 -5.60 -5.68 -13.45
C PRO A 149 -5.85 -4.19 -13.17
N ASP A 150 -6.86 -3.60 -13.79
CA ASP A 150 -7.22 -2.19 -13.63
C ASP A 150 -7.64 -1.87 -12.19
N GLU A 151 -8.29 -2.83 -11.52
CA GLU A 151 -8.69 -2.73 -10.12
C GLU A 151 -7.47 -2.57 -9.20
N VAL A 152 -6.37 -3.28 -9.48
CA VAL A 152 -5.11 -3.14 -8.73
C VAL A 152 -4.52 -1.74 -8.92
N LYS A 153 -4.50 -1.24 -10.17
CA LYS A 153 -3.99 0.10 -10.50
C LYS A 153 -4.84 1.20 -9.85
N GLY A 154 -6.16 1.05 -9.90
CA GLY A 154 -7.10 1.96 -9.26
C GLY A 154 -6.93 1.97 -7.73
N TRP A 155 -6.89 0.79 -7.13
CA TRP A 155 -6.77 0.64 -5.69
C TRP A 155 -5.47 1.23 -5.13
N ILE A 156 -4.31 0.92 -5.72
CA ILE A 156 -3.01 1.44 -5.24
C ILE A 156 -2.91 2.97 -5.38
N ASN A 157 -3.54 3.55 -6.41
CA ASN A 157 -3.62 5.00 -6.57
C ASN A 157 -4.44 5.63 -5.44
N ARG A 158 -5.65 5.12 -5.15
CA ARG A 158 -6.50 5.58 -4.04
C ARG A 158 -5.85 5.37 -2.68
N LEU A 159 -5.11 4.28 -2.49
CA LEU A 159 -4.42 4.01 -1.23
C LEU A 159 -3.42 5.12 -0.86
N SER A 160 -2.78 5.74 -1.83
CA SER A 160 -1.89 6.88 -1.57
C SER A 160 -2.64 8.11 -1.06
N ASP A 161 -3.87 8.34 -1.52
CA ASP A 161 -4.73 9.44 -1.05
C ASP A 161 -5.27 9.15 0.36
N TYR A 162 -5.64 7.90 0.63
CA TYR A 162 -6.00 7.45 1.98
C TYR A 162 -4.88 7.76 2.99
N PHE A 163 -3.64 7.35 2.72
CA PHE A 163 -2.52 7.66 3.63
C PHE A 163 -2.25 9.15 3.78
N TYR A 164 -2.48 9.93 2.74
CA TYR A 164 -2.34 11.39 2.85
C TYR A 164 -3.36 11.98 3.83
N LEU A 165 -4.63 11.62 3.69
CA LEU A 165 -5.69 12.10 4.56
C LEU A 165 -5.61 11.54 5.97
N LEU A 166 -5.25 10.25 6.13
CA LEU A 166 -4.99 9.66 7.45
C LEU A 166 -3.85 10.41 8.16
N GLY A 167 -2.76 10.74 7.45
CA GLY A 167 -1.65 11.53 8.02
C GLY A 167 -2.12 12.89 8.54
N ARG A 168 -2.97 13.59 7.80
CA ARG A 168 -3.58 14.85 8.21
C ARG A 168 -4.50 14.66 9.43
N ARG A 169 -5.35 13.63 9.39
CA ARG A 169 -6.26 13.31 10.50
C ARG A 169 -5.49 12.96 11.78
N LEU A 170 -4.40 12.21 11.65
CA LEU A 170 -3.49 11.89 12.77
C LEU A 170 -2.81 13.13 13.33
N SER A 171 -2.42 14.12 12.48
CA SER A 171 -1.90 15.40 12.98
C SER A 171 -2.90 16.09 13.87
N HIS A 172 -4.16 16.18 13.47
CA HIS A 172 -5.24 16.74 14.31
C HIS A 172 -5.47 15.93 15.58
N PHE A 173 -5.47 14.60 15.48
CA PHE A 173 -5.68 13.70 16.62
C PHE A 173 -4.60 13.87 17.69
N TYR A 174 -3.34 14.01 17.29
CA TYR A 174 -2.21 14.23 18.22
C TYR A 174 -1.98 15.70 18.57
N GLY A 175 -2.83 16.62 18.12
CA GLY A 175 -2.67 18.05 18.39
C GLY A 175 -1.42 18.66 17.78
N VAL A 176 -0.94 18.10 16.65
CA VAL A 176 0.24 18.58 15.95
C VAL A 176 -0.16 19.53 14.84
N GLU A 177 0.47 20.69 14.78
CA GLU A 177 0.25 21.68 13.72
C GLU A 177 0.80 21.18 12.38
N GLU A 178 -0.02 21.24 11.31
CA GLU A 178 0.43 20.98 9.94
C GLU A 178 1.32 22.16 9.47
N ARG A 179 2.62 21.89 9.39
CA ARG A 179 3.58 22.92 8.98
C ARG A 179 3.38 23.30 7.51
N ARG A 180 3.09 24.59 7.28
CA ARG A 180 2.96 25.12 5.94
C ARG A 180 4.33 25.17 5.24
N TRP A 181 4.39 24.70 3.99
CA TRP A 181 5.51 24.98 3.12
C TRP A 181 5.43 26.43 2.60
N ILE A 182 6.48 27.19 2.78
CA ILE A 182 6.65 28.57 2.28
C ILE A 182 7.82 28.51 1.30
N PRO A 183 7.62 28.83 0.00
CA PRO A 183 8.68 28.82 -1.01
C PRO A 183 9.75 29.87 -0.76
#